data_f5c3e7e027dfc459bb58f6b1b7ba62a0
#
_entry.id   f5c3e7e027dfc459bb58f6b1b7ba62a0
#
_cell.length_a   1.000
_cell.length_b   1.000
_cell.length_c   1.000
_cell.angle_alpha   90.00
_cell.angle_beta   90.00
_cell.angle_gamma   90.00
#
_symmetry.space_group_name_H-M   'P 1'
#
loop_
_entity.id
_entity.type
_entity.pdbx_description
1 polymer ?
#
loop_
_entity_poly.entity_id
_entity_poly.type
_entity_poly.pdbx_seq_one_letter_code
_entity_poly.pdbx_strand_id
1 'polypeptide(L)'
;WYVGLIWVAIGAVVYFAYTARAGEQVERLPVKILHEERLVPKEYKVLLPMANEKQAQMLGILGAAIAKEHDGEVLALHVVQVPVQLSISDGRMFLREGKPILEAAISEAREVDVPVHTMIRLDRHISRAITDTARRRRVDLMILGWPGYTTSPRNAFGSVIDLVAINPPCDLAVVRFRKRRSPRRILVPTAGGANTELAISLAIDQARSYAARTGEQPVVTLLHVCTPADASPEVRARGFELLRSLASGHDYPMEVAVLPDDDIVEGIVKEAAKQDLVVIGTTGERLFEQVLVGTIPERVAHRAPVTVMMVKGYKGPVRSWIRRNFSWLFALGERRRRRQVG
;
A
#
# COMPACT_ATOMS: atom_id res chain seq x y z
N TRP A 1 5.62 -11.21 -55.53
CA TRP A 1 5.51 -10.53 -54.26
C TRP A 1 4.28 -10.96 -53.42
N TYR A 2 3.29 -11.56 -54.09
CA TYR A 2 2.16 -12.18 -53.37
C TYR A 2 2.60 -13.32 -52.43
N VAL A 3 3.62 -14.11 -52.84
CA VAL A 3 4.16 -15.19 -52.03
C VAL A 3 4.75 -14.67 -50.71
N GLY A 4 5.39 -13.50 -50.73
CA GLY A 4 5.92 -12.87 -49.51
C GLY A 4 4.84 -12.44 -48.54
N LEU A 5 3.71 -11.90 -49.05
CA LEU A 5 2.56 -11.53 -48.19
C LEU A 5 1.89 -12.74 -47.55
N ILE A 6 1.80 -13.86 -48.28
CA ILE A 6 1.27 -15.14 -47.75
C ILE A 6 2.16 -15.64 -46.59
N TRP A 7 3.49 -15.60 -46.74
CA TRP A 7 4.42 -16.00 -45.67
C TRP A 7 4.35 -15.12 -44.45
N VAL A 8 4.20 -13.79 -44.62
CA VAL A 8 3.99 -12.86 -43.51
C VAL A 8 2.66 -13.13 -42.81
N ALA A 9 1.58 -13.37 -43.53
CA ALA A 9 0.29 -13.74 -42.97
C ALA A 9 0.33 -15.06 -42.20
N ILE A 10 0.98 -16.09 -42.74
CA ILE A 10 1.18 -17.36 -42.04
C ILE A 10 2.02 -17.15 -40.76
N GLY A 11 3.11 -16.37 -40.83
CA GLY A 11 3.94 -16.05 -39.69
C GLY A 11 3.16 -15.31 -38.60
N ALA A 12 2.32 -14.36 -38.99
CA ALA A 12 1.44 -13.65 -38.04
C ALA A 12 0.42 -14.61 -37.39
N VAL A 13 -0.23 -15.47 -38.14
CA VAL A 13 -1.19 -16.46 -37.62
C VAL A 13 -0.49 -17.44 -36.65
N VAL A 14 0.68 -17.94 -37.01
CA VAL A 14 1.48 -18.82 -36.15
C VAL A 14 1.93 -18.07 -34.87
N TYR A 15 2.38 -16.83 -35.01
CA TYR A 15 2.77 -15.99 -33.88
C TYR A 15 1.59 -15.74 -32.94
N PHE A 16 0.43 -15.33 -33.44
CA PHE A 16 -0.77 -15.12 -32.63
C PHE A 16 -1.31 -16.40 -32.01
N ALA A 17 -1.32 -17.52 -32.77
CA ALA A 17 -1.74 -18.81 -32.25
C ALA A 17 -0.78 -19.35 -31.18
N TYR A 18 0.53 -19.12 -31.35
CA TYR A 18 1.54 -19.53 -30.39
C TYR A 18 1.49 -18.64 -29.13
N THR A 19 1.36 -17.31 -29.26
CA THR A 19 1.25 -16.40 -28.13
C THR A 19 -0.07 -16.55 -27.40
N ALA A 20 -1.17 -16.83 -28.08
CA ALA A 20 -2.45 -17.16 -27.43
C ALA A 20 -2.35 -18.46 -26.63
N ARG A 21 -1.74 -19.50 -27.18
CA ARG A 21 -1.50 -20.77 -26.47
C ARG A 21 -0.44 -20.68 -25.39
N ALA A 22 0.64 -19.92 -25.60
CA ALA A 22 1.66 -19.69 -24.58
C ALA A 22 1.12 -18.85 -23.41
N GLY A 23 0.13 -18.00 -23.66
CA GLY A 23 -0.59 -17.27 -22.61
C GLY A 23 -1.50 -18.18 -21.76
N GLU A 24 -2.01 -19.30 -22.30
CA GLU A 24 -2.81 -20.28 -21.55
C GLU A 24 -1.98 -21.31 -20.79
N GLN A 25 -0.73 -21.55 -21.19
CA GLN A 25 0.22 -22.40 -20.46
C GLN A 25 1.07 -21.67 -19.44
N VAL A 26 0.62 -20.51 -18.91
CA VAL A 26 1.08 -20.08 -17.59
C VAL A 26 0.64 -21.19 -16.64
N GLU A 27 1.58 -22.08 -16.30
CA GLU A 27 1.47 -23.10 -15.26
C GLU A 27 0.54 -22.57 -14.18
N ARG A 28 -0.65 -23.15 -14.04
CA ARG A 28 -1.56 -22.87 -12.93
C ARG A 28 -0.85 -23.34 -11.67
N LEU A 29 -0.01 -22.45 -11.13
CA LEU A 29 0.70 -22.69 -9.90
C LEU A 29 -0.36 -23.07 -8.85
N PRO A 30 -0.14 -24.15 -8.08
CA PRO A 30 -1.13 -24.58 -7.11
C PRO A 30 -1.30 -23.48 -6.04
N VAL A 31 -2.40 -22.78 -6.13
CA VAL A 31 -2.84 -21.83 -5.10
C VAL A 31 -3.67 -22.63 -4.09
N LYS A 32 -3.18 -22.74 -2.86
CA LYS A 32 -3.97 -23.32 -1.77
C LYS A 32 -4.68 -22.20 -1.04
N ILE A 33 -6.00 -22.15 -1.18
CA ILE A 33 -6.88 -21.27 -0.41
C ILE A 33 -7.15 -22.01 0.92
N LEU A 34 -6.72 -21.43 2.04
CA LEU A 34 -6.86 -22.05 3.37
C LEU A 34 -8.14 -21.66 4.06
N HIS A 35 -8.66 -20.49 3.78
CA HIS A 35 -9.90 -19.99 4.35
C HIS A 35 -10.59 -19.10 3.34
N GLU A 36 -11.77 -19.50 2.92
CA GLU A 36 -12.64 -18.70 2.06
C GLU A 36 -14.01 -18.69 2.76
N GLU A 37 -14.28 -17.63 3.49
CA GLU A 37 -15.66 -17.36 3.89
C GLU A 37 -16.44 -17.07 2.61
N ARG A 38 -17.58 -17.75 2.41
CA ARG A 38 -18.51 -17.49 1.30
C ARG A 38 -19.22 -16.16 1.55
N LEU A 39 -18.47 -15.08 1.50
CA LEU A 39 -19.00 -13.73 1.63
C LEU A 39 -19.16 -13.13 0.23
N VAL A 40 -20.10 -12.20 0.11
CA VAL A 40 -20.25 -11.39 -1.09
C VAL A 40 -18.93 -10.70 -1.36
N PRO A 41 -18.32 -10.82 -2.55
CA PRO A 41 -17.04 -10.17 -2.84
C PRO A 41 -17.15 -8.68 -2.60
N LYS A 42 -16.25 -8.15 -1.79
CA LYS A 42 -16.18 -6.71 -1.53
C LYS A 42 -15.48 -5.99 -2.69
N GLU A 43 -15.89 -4.75 -2.94
CA GLU A 43 -15.31 -3.96 -4.03
C GLU A 43 -13.89 -3.50 -3.72
N TYR A 44 -13.60 -3.10 -2.46
CA TYR A 44 -12.28 -2.65 -2.04
C TYR A 44 -11.46 -3.78 -1.44
N LYS A 45 -10.25 -3.98 -1.96
CA LYS A 45 -9.39 -5.11 -1.60
C LYS A 45 -8.01 -4.64 -1.16
N VAL A 46 -7.66 -5.02 0.06
CA VAL A 46 -6.32 -4.75 0.62
C VAL A 46 -5.49 -6.02 0.60
N LEU A 47 -4.40 -6.05 -0.17
CA LEU A 47 -3.47 -7.19 -0.21
C LEU A 47 -2.35 -7.00 0.81
N LEU A 48 -2.16 -8.00 1.65
CA LEU A 48 -1.13 -8.05 2.68
C LEU A 48 -0.18 -9.22 2.41
N PRO A 49 0.91 -9.02 1.66
CA PRO A 49 1.98 -10.01 1.55
C PRO A 49 2.73 -10.13 2.87
N MET A 50 2.84 -11.34 3.40
CA MET A 50 3.37 -11.62 4.74
C MET A 50 4.51 -12.61 4.68
N ALA A 51 5.62 -12.29 5.36
CA ALA A 51 6.82 -13.12 5.40
C ALA A 51 6.96 -13.90 6.72
N ASN A 52 6.43 -13.37 7.84
CA ASN A 52 6.48 -13.98 9.17
C ASN A 52 5.32 -13.54 10.05
N GLU A 53 5.07 -14.25 11.15
CA GLU A 53 3.92 -14.01 12.06
C GLU A 53 3.92 -12.59 12.67
N LYS A 54 5.07 -12.11 13.14
CA LYS A 54 5.17 -10.77 13.74
C LYS A 54 4.78 -9.67 12.77
N GLN A 55 5.23 -9.79 11.51
CA GLN A 55 4.85 -8.87 10.45
C GLN A 55 3.37 -9.02 10.10
N ALA A 56 2.84 -10.25 10.07
CA ALA A 56 1.45 -10.55 9.76
C ALA A 56 0.48 -9.88 10.74
N GLN A 57 0.76 -9.93 12.05
CA GLN A 57 -0.04 -9.24 13.06
C GLN A 57 -0.09 -7.73 12.81
N MET A 58 1.08 -7.11 12.62
CA MET A 58 1.15 -5.66 12.45
C MET A 58 0.50 -5.19 11.14
N LEU A 59 0.70 -5.93 10.05
CA LEU A 59 0.03 -5.65 8.76
C LEU A 59 -1.47 -5.89 8.83
N GLY A 60 -1.89 -6.94 9.56
CA GLY A 60 -3.30 -7.27 9.78
C GLY A 60 -4.05 -6.10 10.42
N ILE A 61 -3.51 -5.51 11.49
CA ILE A 61 -4.09 -4.33 12.15
C ILE A 61 -4.26 -3.16 11.18
N LEU A 62 -3.19 -2.78 10.45
CA LEU A 62 -3.23 -1.65 9.54
C LEU A 62 -4.14 -1.90 8.34
N GLY A 63 -4.05 -3.10 7.74
CA GLY A 63 -4.84 -3.44 6.56
C GLY A 63 -6.31 -3.60 6.88
N ALA A 64 -6.66 -4.19 8.02
CA ALA A 64 -8.03 -4.33 8.46
C ALA A 64 -8.67 -2.96 8.79
N ALA A 65 -7.91 -2.04 9.40
CA ALA A 65 -8.35 -0.67 9.65
C ALA A 65 -8.76 0.04 8.35
N ILE A 66 -7.93 -0.04 7.30
CA ILE A 66 -8.22 0.57 6.00
C ILE A 66 -9.38 -0.15 5.30
N ALA A 67 -9.38 -1.49 5.29
CA ALA A 67 -10.45 -2.25 4.65
C ALA A 67 -11.82 -1.95 5.28
N LYS A 68 -11.88 -1.77 6.61
CA LYS A 68 -13.11 -1.43 7.34
C LYS A 68 -13.71 -0.11 6.86
N GLU A 69 -12.90 0.93 6.72
CA GLU A 69 -13.36 2.27 6.30
C GLU A 69 -13.91 2.29 4.87
N HIS A 70 -13.48 1.34 4.04
CA HIS A 70 -13.91 1.21 2.64
C HIS A 70 -14.95 0.10 2.40
N ASP A 71 -15.56 -0.47 3.45
CA ASP A 71 -16.43 -1.66 3.35
C ASP A 71 -15.77 -2.78 2.51
N GLY A 72 -14.48 -2.99 2.74
CA GLY A 72 -13.61 -3.84 1.94
C GLY A 72 -13.30 -5.19 2.58
N GLU A 73 -12.36 -5.91 1.94
CA GLU A 73 -11.86 -7.20 2.39
C GLU A 73 -10.32 -7.20 2.43
N VAL A 74 -9.74 -8.06 3.27
CA VAL A 74 -8.30 -8.29 3.35
C VAL A 74 -7.94 -9.58 2.62
N LEU A 75 -6.94 -9.51 1.75
CA LEU A 75 -6.30 -10.67 1.11
C LEU A 75 -4.94 -10.90 1.76
N ALA A 76 -4.85 -11.85 2.68
CA ALA A 76 -3.60 -12.24 3.33
C ALA A 76 -2.86 -13.25 2.45
N LEU A 77 -1.68 -12.87 1.94
CA LEU A 77 -0.88 -13.68 1.02
C LEU A 77 0.45 -14.08 1.67
N HIS A 78 0.70 -15.38 1.76
CA HIS A 78 2.04 -15.90 2.01
C HIS A 78 2.59 -16.56 0.75
N VAL A 79 3.80 -16.16 0.33
CA VAL A 79 4.48 -16.74 -0.84
C VAL A 79 5.62 -17.62 -0.36
N VAL A 80 5.49 -18.91 -0.62
CA VAL A 80 6.55 -19.89 -0.39
C VAL A 80 7.47 -19.92 -1.61
N GLN A 81 8.72 -19.55 -1.42
CA GLN A 81 9.71 -19.60 -2.49
C GLN A 81 10.22 -21.03 -2.70
N VAL A 82 9.98 -21.56 -3.90
CA VAL A 82 10.46 -22.90 -4.27
C VAL A 82 11.84 -22.78 -4.93
N PRO A 83 12.88 -23.46 -4.38
CA PRO A 83 14.20 -23.48 -5.00
C PRO A 83 14.17 -23.99 -6.44
N VAL A 84 15.10 -23.49 -7.29
CA VAL A 84 15.14 -23.85 -8.73
C VAL A 84 15.37 -25.36 -8.93
N GLN A 85 16.02 -26.01 -7.99
CA GLN A 85 16.34 -27.45 -8.04
C GLN A 85 15.14 -28.35 -7.77
N LEU A 86 14.06 -27.80 -7.18
CA LEU A 86 12.83 -28.57 -6.91
C LEU A 86 11.75 -28.27 -7.94
N SER A 87 10.88 -29.24 -8.18
CA SER A 87 9.66 -28.97 -8.91
C SER A 87 8.70 -28.14 -8.03
N ILE A 88 7.80 -27.37 -8.65
CA ILE A 88 6.82 -26.57 -7.88
C ILE A 88 5.90 -27.50 -7.08
N SER A 89 5.63 -28.70 -7.59
CA SER A 89 4.85 -29.73 -6.88
C SER A 89 5.51 -30.17 -5.58
N ASP A 90 6.84 -30.28 -5.55
CA ASP A 90 7.59 -30.67 -4.36
C ASP A 90 7.59 -29.56 -3.30
N GLY A 91 7.39 -28.32 -3.72
CA GLY A 91 7.20 -27.18 -2.84
C GLY A 91 6.00 -27.29 -1.89
N ARG A 92 5.07 -28.23 -2.13
CA ARG A 92 3.90 -28.46 -1.26
C ARG A 92 4.29 -28.86 0.17
N MET A 93 5.44 -29.44 0.38
CA MET A 93 5.95 -29.79 1.71
C MET A 93 6.12 -28.54 2.60
N PHE A 94 6.40 -27.38 2.01
CA PHE A 94 6.60 -26.11 2.74
C PHE A 94 5.28 -25.35 3.02
N LEU A 95 4.12 -25.82 2.53
CA LEU A 95 2.83 -25.15 2.75
C LEU A 95 2.43 -25.07 4.24
N ARG A 96 2.94 -25.99 5.06
CA ARG A 96 2.65 -26.02 6.51
C ARG A 96 3.24 -24.83 7.24
N GLU A 97 4.37 -24.29 6.75
CA GLU A 97 5.05 -23.14 7.36
C GLU A 97 4.27 -21.83 7.20
N GLY A 98 3.45 -21.71 6.16
CA GLY A 98 2.63 -20.52 5.92
C GLY A 98 1.36 -20.42 6.79
N LYS A 99 0.92 -21.54 7.40
CA LYS A 99 -0.34 -21.57 8.16
C LYS A 99 -0.33 -20.63 9.38
N PRO A 100 0.65 -20.67 10.29
CA PRO A 100 0.67 -19.80 11.46
C PRO A 100 0.79 -18.31 11.08
N ILE A 101 1.48 -18.00 9.98
CA ILE A 101 1.61 -16.63 9.48
C ILE A 101 0.25 -16.07 9.09
N LEU A 102 -0.57 -16.86 8.39
CA LEU A 102 -1.90 -16.43 7.96
C LEU A 102 -2.91 -16.41 9.12
N GLU A 103 -2.81 -17.33 10.07
CA GLU A 103 -3.64 -17.34 11.28
C GLU A 103 -3.44 -16.08 12.13
N ALA A 104 -2.21 -15.58 12.21
CA ALA A 104 -1.88 -14.33 12.88
C ALA A 104 -2.58 -13.11 12.26
N ALA A 105 -2.73 -13.08 10.93
CA ALA A 105 -3.46 -12.02 10.24
C ALA A 105 -4.98 -12.11 10.41
N ILE A 106 -5.52 -13.34 10.42
CA ILE A 106 -6.95 -13.58 10.60
C ILE A 106 -7.42 -13.09 11.97
N SER A 107 -6.63 -13.34 13.03
CA SER A 107 -7.00 -12.94 14.38
C SER A 107 -7.22 -11.44 14.50
N GLU A 108 -6.32 -10.65 13.95
CA GLU A 108 -6.37 -9.18 14.02
C GLU A 108 -7.54 -8.58 13.20
N ALA A 109 -7.83 -9.15 12.05
CA ALA A 109 -8.95 -8.68 11.22
C ALA A 109 -10.32 -9.03 11.79
N ARG A 110 -10.45 -10.17 12.48
CA ARG A 110 -11.67 -10.56 13.18
C ARG A 110 -12.05 -9.58 14.30
N GLU A 111 -11.08 -8.98 14.98
CA GLU A 111 -11.35 -7.99 16.02
C GLU A 111 -12.11 -6.76 15.50
N VAL A 112 -11.99 -6.46 14.20
CA VAL A 112 -12.65 -5.30 13.57
C VAL A 112 -13.76 -5.70 12.59
N ASP A 113 -14.16 -6.98 12.55
CA ASP A 113 -15.22 -7.51 11.69
C ASP A 113 -14.99 -7.22 10.21
N VAL A 114 -13.78 -7.53 9.71
CA VAL A 114 -13.39 -7.40 8.30
C VAL A 114 -13.20 -8.79 7.71
N PRO A 115 -13.81 -9.08 6.54
CA PRO A 115 -13.61 -10.34 5.84
C PRO A 115 -12.13 -10.55 5.46
N VAL A 116 -11.60 -11.75 5.72
CA VAL A 116 -10.22 -12.12 5.40
C VAL A 116 -10.18 -13.35 4.53
N HIS A 117 -9.58 -13.21 3.37
CA HIS A 117 -9.24 -14.33 2.49
C HIS A 117 -7.75 -14.64 2.63
N THR A 118 -7.43 -15.88 2.95
CA THR A 118 -6.04 -16.32 3.10
C THR A 118 -5.59 -17.15 1.91
N MET A 119 -4.38 -16.90 1.44
CA MET A 119 -3.81 -17.58 0.30
C MET A 119 -2.34 -17.92 0.54
N ILE A 120 -1.95 -19.18 0.30
CA ILE A 120 -0.56 -19.56 0.15
C ILE A 120 -0.29 -19.82 -1.33
N ARG A 121 0.73 -19.18 -1.86
CA ARG A 121 1.18 -19.36 -3.24
C ARG A 121 2.61 -19.91 -3.28
N LEU A 122 2.83 -20.92 -4.09
CA LEU A 122 4.15 -21.41 -4.40
C LEU A 122 4.66 -20.70 -5.66
N ASP A 123 5.84 -20.12 -5.60
CA ASP A 123 6.47 -19.45 -6.75
C ASP A 123 7.99 -19.44 -6.58
N ARG A 124 8.71 -19.29 -7.69
CA ARG A 124 10.18 -19.12 -7.67
C ARG A 124 10.57 -17.66 -7.39
N HIS A 125 9.68 -16.72 -7.73
CA HIS A 125 9.90 -15.28 -7.62
C HIS A 125 8.81 -14.62 -6.78
N ILE A 126 9.12 -14.30 -5.53
CA ILE A 126 8.17 -13.73 -4.57
C ILE A 126 7.53 -12.44 -5.09
N SER A 127 8.33 -11.52 -5.64
CA SER A 127 7.83 -10.24 -6.17
C SER A 127 6.84 -10.43 -7.32
N ARG A 128 7.10 -11.36 -8.23
CA ARG A 128 6.21 -11.73 -9.32
C ARG A 128 4.90 -12.33 -8.79
N ALA A 129 4.99 -13.25 -7.84
CA ALA A 129 3.82 -13.85 -7.22
C ALA A 129 2.90 -12.80 -6.59
N ILE A 130 3.49 -11.83 -5.87
CA ILE A 130 2.75 -10.72 -5.25
C ILE A 130 2.06 -9.87 -6.31
N THR A 131 2.80 -9.38 -7.32
CA THR A 131 2.25 -8.49 -8.35
C THR A 131 1.19 -9.17 -9.21
N ASP A 132 1.38 -10.44 -9.58
CA ASP A 132 0.40 -11.21 -10.33
C ASP A 132 -0.88 -11.47 -9.51
N THR A 133 -0.74 -11.74 -8.21
CA THR A 133 -1.90 -11.90 -7.32
C THR A 133 -2.68 -10.59 -7.23
N ALA A 134 -2.00 -9.46 -7.05
CA ALA A 134 -2.64 -8.15 -6.99
C ALA A 134 -3.42 -7.83 -8.29
N ARG A 135 -2.83 -8.11 -9.46
CA ARG A 135 -3.50 -7.90 -10.75
C ARG A 135 -4.72 -8.81 -10.93
N ARG A 136 -4.56 -10.12 -10.68
CA ARG A 136 -5.65 -11.10 -10.88
C ARG A 136 -6.82 -10.88 -9.94
N ARG A 137 -6.55 -10.50 -8.69
CA ARG A 137 -7.56 -10.23 -7.67
C ARG A 137 -8.10 -8.80 -7.73
N ARG A 138 -7.57 -7.94 -8.60
CA ARG A 138 -7.95 -6.54 -8.76
C ARG A 138 -7.87 -5.77 -7.44
N VAL A 139 -6.72 -5.89 -6.79
CA VAL A 139 -6.42 -5.24 -5.51
C VAL A 139 -6.37 -3.73 -5.69
N ASP A 140 -6.89 -2.99 -4.71
CA ASP A 140 -6.89 -1.53 -4.70
C ASP A 140 -5.69 -0.98 -3.95
N LEU A 141 -5.32 -1.60 -2.84
CA LEU A 141 -4.16 -1.23 -2.03
C LEU A 141 -3.34 -2.46 -1.65
N MET A 142 -2.03 -2.37 -1.82
CA MET A 142 -1.07 -3.36 -1.32
C MET A 142 -0.26 -2.75 -0.18
N ILE A 143 -0.12 -3.47 0.93
CA ILE A 143 0.70 -3.02 2.07
C ILE A 143 1.83 -4.01 2.29
N LEU A 144 3.07 -3.54 2.14
CA LEU A 144 4.30 -4.32 2.35
C LEU A 144 4.97 -3.89 3.65
N GLY A 145 5.37 -4.85 4.47
CA GLY A 145 6.18 -4.57 5.65
C GLY A 145 7.67 -4.52 5.31
N TRP A 146 8.34 -3.47 5.72
CA TRP A 146 9.77 -3.29 5.55
C TRP A 146 10.53 -3.63 6.84
N PRO A 147 11.41 -4.64 6.85
CA PRO A 147 12.15 -5.04 8.05
C PRO A 147 13.29 -4.07 8.43
N GLY A 148 13.64 -3.13 7.56
CA GLY A 148 14.76 -2.21 7.72
C GLY A 148 15.79 -2.35 6.60
N TYR A 149 16.97 -1.74 6.74
CA TYR A 149 18.01 -1.80 5.71
C TYR A 149 18.45 -3.22 5.41
N THR A 150 18.65 -3.46 4.13
CA THR A 150 19.46 -4.57 3.66
C THR A 150 20.91 -4.13 3.60
N THR A 151 21.85 -5.05 3.78
CA THR A 151 23.29 -4.79 3.64
C THR A 151 23.72 -4.52 2.19
N SER A 152 22.79 -4.60 1.24
CA SER A 152 23.05 -4.37 -0.18
C SER A 152 22.87 -2.91 -0.57
N PRO A 153 23.92 -2.24 -1.09
CA PRO A 153 23.82 -0.83 -1.53
C PRO A 153 22.86 -0.62 -2.71
N ARG A 154 22.45 -1.70 -3.39
CA ARG A 154 21.58 -1.64 -4.57
C ARG A 154 20.11 -1.81 -4.25
N ASN A 155 19.75 -2.25 -3.04
CA ASN A 155 18.38 -2.55 -2.64
C ASN A 155 18.01 -1.77 -1.38
N ALA A 156 17.31 -0.65 -1.52
CA ALA A 156 16.97 0.23 -0.39
C ALA A 156 16.03 -0.45 0.61
N PHE A 157 15.02 -1.16 0.10
CA PHE A 157 13.98 -1.82 0.91
C PHE A 157 14.09 -3.34 0.90
N GLY A 158 14.98 -3.91 0.09
CA GLY A 158 15.13 -5.33 -0.17
C GLY A 158 14.55 -5.73 -1.52
N SER A 159 15.13 -6.76 -2.13
CA SER A 159 14.87 -7.15 -3.52
C SER A 159 13.38 -7.36 -3.84
N VAL A 160 12.59 -7.86 -2.90
CA VAL A 160 11.15 -8.09 -3.12
C VAL A 160 10.39 -6.77 -3.17
N ILE A 161 10.60 -5.88 -2.18
CA ILE A 161 9.88 -4.61 -2.09
C ILE A 161 10.28 -3.70 -3.25
N ASP A 162 11.57 -3.61 -3.55
CA ASP A 162 12.08 -2.77 -4.65
C ASP A 162 11.48 -3.19 -5.99
N LEU A 163 11.45 -4.50 -6.30
CA LEU A 163 10.87 -5.01 -7.54
C LEU A 163 9.35 -4.77 -7.63
N VAL A 164 8.62 -4.91 -6.53
CA VAL A 164 7.17 -4.61 -6.49
C VAL A 164 6.92 -3.12 -6.67
N ALA A 165 7.74 -2.29 -6.03
CA ALA A 165 7.57 -0.85 -5.96
C ALA A 165 7.93 -0.10 -7.25
N ILE A 166 8.77 -0.68 -8.12
CA ILE A 166 9.08 -0.12 -9.44
C ILE A 166 7.81 0.10 -10.26
N ASN A 167 6.95 -0.93 -10.36
CA ASN A 167 5.72 -0.85 -11.13
C ASN A 167 4.56 -1.57 -10.39
N PRO A 168 4.06 -0.99 -9.31
CA PRO A 168 2.99 -1.60 -8.54
C PRO A 168 1.69 -1.62 -9.35
N PRO A 169 0.91 -2.72 -9.32
CA PRO A 169 -0.33 -2.83 -10.08
C PRO A 169 -1.53 -2.09 -9.45
N CYS A 170 -1.37 -1.53 -8.27
CA CYS A 170 -2.36 -0.83 -7.47
C CYS A 170 -1.66 0.20 -6.57
N ASP A 171 -2.42 0.94 -5.74
CA ASP A 171 -1.83 1.78 -4.71
C ASP A 171 -0.93 0.95 -3.80
N LEU A 172 0.21 1.50 -3.38
CA LEU A 172 1.21 0.80 -2.60
C LEU A 172 1.52 1.57 -1.32
N ALA A 173 1.54 0.87 -0.19
CA ALA A 173 2.10 1.33 1.07
C ALA A 173 3.26 0.43 1.48
N VAL A 174 4.39 1.02 1.88
CA VAL A 174 5.53 0.32 2.47
C VAL A 174 5.68 0.80 3.90
N VAL A 175 5.58 -0.12 4.87
CA VAL A 175 5.50 0.22 6.28
C VAL A 175 6.73 -0.28 7.03
N ARG A 176 7.45 0.65 7.67
CA ARG A 176 8.49 0.35 8.64
C ARG A 176 7.92 0.39 10.05
N PHE A 177 7.72 -0.77 10.64
CA PHE A 177 7.22 -0.87 12.00
C PHE A 177 8.31 -0.57 13.04
N ARG A 178 7.99 0.26 14.04
CA ARG A 178 8.86 0.55 15.19
C ARG A 178 8.24 0.11 16.50
N LYS A 179 6.99 0.48 16.76
CA LYS A 179 6.25 0.14 17.99
C LYS A 179 4.89 -0.43 17.63
N ARG A 180 4.43 -1.39 18.41
CA ARG A 180 3.07 -1.91 18.34
C ARG A 180 2.16 -0.96 19.14
N ARG A 181 1.74 0.13 18.51
CA ARG A 181 0.77 1.08 19.08
C ARG A 181 -0.27 1.42 18.04
N SER A 182 -1.52 1.44 18.48
CA SER A 182 -2.59 2.05 17.71
C SER A 182 -2.37 3.57 17.69
N PRO A 183 -2.42 4.24 16.53
CA PRO A 183 -2.00 5.63 16.40
C PRO A 183 -3.05 6.59 16.97
N ARG A 184 -2.72 7.31 18.05
CA ARG A 184 -3.50 8.44 18.57
C ARG A 184 -3.12 9.76 17.89
N ARG A 185 -1.87 9.85 17.46
CA ARG A 185 -1.30 11.02 16.80
C ARG A 185 -0.67 10.60 15.50
N ILE A 186 -1.18 11.13 14.40
CA ILE A 186 -0.75 10.77 13.04
C ILE A 186 -0.19 12.01 12.36
N LEU A 187 1.03 11.94 11.90
CA LEU A 187 1.70 12.99 11.14
C LEU A 187 1.67 12.70 9.65
N VAL A 188 1.28 13.69 8.85
CA VAL A 188 1.34 13.64 7.39
C VAL A 188 2.23 14.77 6.88
N PRO A 189 3.54 14.52 6.73
CA PRO A 189 4.43 15.50 6.12
C PRO A 189 4.13 15.65 4.63
N THR A 190 3.96 16.90 4.16
CA THR A 190 3.66 17.15 2.75
C THR A 190 4.14 18.51 2.25
N ALA A 191 4.44 18.56 0.96
CA ALA A 191 4.65 19.78 0.18
C ALA A 191 3.67 19.85 -1.02
N GLY A 192 2.52 19.16 -0.95
CA GLY A 192 1.52 19.15 -2.03
C GLY A 192 1.84 18.23 -3.20
N GLY A 193 2.68 17.20 -3.00
CA GLY A 193 3.07 16.25 -4.05
C GLY A 193 1.93 15.31 -4.49
N ALA A 194 2.15 14.58 -5.58
CA ALA A 194 1.15 13.72 -6.23
C ALA A 194 0.56 12.60 -5.35
N ASN A 195 1.25 12.19 -4.28
CA ASN A 195 0.81 11.14 -3.37
C ASN A 195 0.28 11.68 -2.04
N THR A 196 0.12 13.00 -1.92
CA THR A 196 -0.38 13.66 -0.71
C THR A 196 -1.79 13.22 -0.36
N GLU A 197 -2.70 13.20 -1.34
CA GLU A 197 -4.09 12.78 -1.16
C GLU A 197 -4.21 11.35 -0.65
N LEU A 198 -3.40 10.43 -1.19
CA LEU A 198 -3.36 9.06 -0.71
C LEU A 198 -2.84 8.99 0.73
N ALA A 199 -1.79 9.76 1.06
CA ALA A 199 -1.25 9.80 2.42
C ALA A 199 -2.28 10.31 3.43
N ILE A 200 -3.00 11.38 3.10
CA ILE A 200 -4.06 11.94 3.94
C ILE A 200 -5.21 10.93 4.11
N SER A 201 -5.68 10.33 3.01
CA SER A 201 -6.76 9.33 3.06
C SER A 201 -6.41 8.17 3.98
N LEU A 202 -5.23 7.57 3.81
CA LEU A 202 -4.81 6.43 4.65
C LEU A 202 -4.57 6.84 6.11
N ALA A 203 -4.15 8.07 6.39
CA ALA A 203 -4.04 8.60 7.75
C ALA A 203 -5.42 8.74 8.41
N ILE A 204 -6.41 9.25 7.67
CA ILE A 204 -7.79 9.38 8.14
C ILE A 204 -8.41 8.00 8.39
N ASP A 205 -8.19 7.01 7.49
CA ASP A 205 -8.69 5.64 7.67
C ASP A 205 -8.16 5.05 8.99
N GLN A 206 -6.86 5.22 9.28
CA GLN A 206 -6.27 4.78 10.55
C GLN A 206 -6.90 5.50 11.75
N ALA A 207 -7.13 6.81 11.63
CA ALA A 207 -7.71 7.61 12.70
C ALA A 207 -9.18 7.21 12.97
N ARG A 208 -10.00 7.05 11.94
CA ARG A 208 -11.40 6.62 12.07
C ARG A 208 -11.52 5.22 12.67
N SER A 209 -10.73 4.28 12.18
CA SER A 209 -10.72 2.93 12.73
C SER A 209 -10.27 2.91 14.20
N TYR A 210 -9.33 3.76 14.59
CA TYR A 210 -8.95 3.90 15.99
C TYR A 210 -10.10 4.48 16.82
N ALA A 211 -10.72 5.57 16.36
CA ALA A 211 -11.84 6.21 17.06
C ALA A 211 -13.02 5.25 17.25
N ALA A 212 -13.35 4.45 16.23
CA ALA A 212 -14.42 3.45 16.32
C ALA A 212 -14.18 2.36 17.37
N ARG A 213 -12.89 2.01 17.64
CA ARG A 213 -12.54 0.98 18.63
C ARG A 213 -12.38 1.51 20.03
N THR A 214 -11.97 2.74 20.21
CA THR A 214 -11.58 3.29 21.52
C THR A 214 -12.52 4.36 22.04
N GLY A 215 -13.34 4.97 21.18
CA GLY A 215 -14.14 6.15 21.48
C GLY A 215 -13.31 7.45 21.57
N GLU A 216 -11.98 7.38 21.43
CA GLU A 216 -11.09 8.55 21.43
C GLU A 216 -10.86 9.02 20.00
N GLN A 217 -10.87 10.33 19.78
CA GLN A 217 -10.60 10.89 18.45
C GLN A 217 -9.10 11.16 18.27
N PRO A 218 -8.41 10.49 17.35
CA PRO A 218 -7.02 10.76 17.03
C PRO A 218 -6.82 12.13 16.40
N VAL A 219 -5.64 12.70 16.61
CA VAL A 219 -5.21 13.93 15.97
C VAL A 219 -4.43 13.59 14.70
N VAL A 220 -4.86 14.11 13.56
CA VAL A 220 -4.12 14.07 12.30
C VAL A 220 -3.52 15.44 12.04
N THR A 221 -2.19 15.52 11.95
CA THR A 221 -1.47 16.79 11.73
C THR A 221 -0.83 16.78 10.34
N LEU A 222 -1.19 17.75 9.50
CA LEU A 222 -0.50 18.00 8.24
C LEU A 222 0.71 18.90 8.53
N LEU A 223 1.90 18.47 8.12
CA LEU A 223 3.14 19.19 8.38
C LEU A 223 3.79 19.64 7.07
N HIS A 224 4.11 20.93 6.98
CA HIS A 224 5.03 21.46 5.98
C HIS A 224 6.31 21.92 6.65
N VAL A 225 7.47 21.45 6.18
CA VAL A 225 8.78 21.91 6.65
C VAL A 225 9.39 22.79 5.57
N CYS A 226 9.75 24.03 5.92
CA CYS A 226 10.43 24.98 5.06
C CYS A 226 11.87 25.22 5.56
N THR A 227 12.81 25.47 4.63
CA THR A 227 14.18 25.83 5.03
C THR A 227 14.21 27.27 5.56
N PRO A 228 15.13 27.63 6.49
CA PRO A 228 15.22 28.99 7.01
C PRO A 228 15.48 30.04 5.92
N ALA A 229 16.20 29.69 4.85
CA ALA A 229 16.39 30.55 3.68
C ALA A 229 15.06 30.92 3.00
N ASP A 230 14.07 30.00 3.09
CA ASP A 230 12.73 30.16 2.51
C ASP A 230 11.68 30.51 3.58
N ALA A 231 12.07 30.73 4.84
CA ALA A 231 11.14 30.94 5.96
C ALA A 231 10.62 32.40 6.06
N SER A 232 10.54 33.12 4.93
CA SER A 232 9.89 34.43 4.91
C SER A 232 8.42 34.31 5.33
N PRO A 233 7.82 35.38 5.90
CA PRO A 233 6.40 35.38 6.27
C PRO A 233 5.48 34.93 5.12
N GLU A 234 5.81 35.30 3.87
CA GLU A 234 5.03 34.96 2.68
C GLU A 234 5.11 33.46 2.36
N VAL A 235 6.30 32.84 2.46
CA VAL A 235 6.49 31.40 2.21
C VAL A 235 5.77 30.58 3.29
N ARG A 236 5.86 31.01 4.54
CA ARG A 236 5.12 30.37 5.65
C ARG A 236 3.60 30.48 5.46
N ALA A 237 3.12 31.66 5.04
CA ALA A 237 1.69 31.86 4.75
C ALA A 237 1.22 30.93 3.63
N ARG A 238 1.98 30.81 2.52
CA ARG A 238 1.68 29.86 1.44
C ARG A 238 1.66 28.42 1.91
N GLY A 239 2.59 28.03 2.79
CA GLY A 239 2.60 26.70 3.41
C GLY A 239 1.32 26.45 4.20
N PHE A 240 0.86 27.40 5.00
CA PHE A 240 -0.40 27.32 5.74
C PHE A 240 -1.61 27.25 4.80
N GLU A 241 -1.67 28.06 3.76
CA GLU A 241 -2.74 28.04 2.76
C GLU A 241 -2.82 26.67 2.06
N LEU A 242 -1.68 26.13 1.63
CA LEU A 242 -1.59 24.80 1.06
C LEU A 242 -2.18 23.73 2.00
N LEU A 243 -1.72 23.71 3.26
CA LEU A 243 -2.17 22.71 4.22
C LEU A 243 -3.65 22.86 4.55
N ARG A 244 -4.16 24.09 4.68
CA ARG A 244 -5.59 24.35 4.90
C ARG A 244 -6.43 23.91 3.71
N SER A 245 -5.99 24.18 2.50
CA SER A 245 -6.66 23.73 1.28
C SER A 245 -6.74 22.18 1.22
N LEU A 246 -5.64 21.50 1.55
CA LEU A 246 -5.63 20.04 1.64
C LEU A 246 -6.55 19.52 2.74
N ALA A 247 -6.53 20.14 3.93
CA ALA A 247 -7.38 19.74 5.05
C ALA A 247 -8.87 19.93 4.75
N SER A 248 -9.25 21.03 4.08
CA SER A 248 -10.66 21.33 3.75
C SER A 248 -11.26 20.38 2.72
N GLY A 249 -10.44 19.64 1.98
CA GLY A 249 -10.90 18.63 1.01
C GLY A 249 -11.41 17.34 1.65
N HIS A 250 -11.27 17.16 2.97
CA HIS A 250 -11.60 15.93 3.67
C HIS A 250 -12.59 16.16 4.82
N ASP A 251 -13.48 15.19 5.03
CA ASP A 251 -14.43 15.18 6.15
C ASP A 251 -13.78 14.55 7.41
N TYR A 252 -12.72 15.17 7.89
CA TYR A 252 -12.02 14.83 9.12
C TYR A 252 -11.28 16.07 9.66
N PRO A 253 -11.39 16.40 10.96
CA PRO A 253 -10.68 17.54 11.52
C PRO A 253 -9.17 17.29 11.58
N MET A 254 -8.39 18.17 10.99
CA MET A 254 -6.94 18.08 10.93
C MET A 254 -6.27 19.33 11.46
N GLU A 255 -5.17 19.15 12.19
CA GLU A 255 -4.27 20.23 12.55
C GLU A 255 -3.30 20.51 11.40
N VAL A 256 -2.85 21.76 11.29
CA VAL A 256 -1.87 22.18 10.29
C VAL A 256 -0.68 22.83 10.97
N ALA A 257 0.52 22.47 10.57
CA ALA A 257 1.76 23.02 11.12
C ALA A 257 2.76 23.33 9.99
N VAL A 258 3.37 24.51 10.07
CA VAL A 258 4.48 24.92 9.21
C VAL A 258 5.69 25.19 10.09
N LEU A 259 6.75 24.40 9.94
CA LEU A 259 7.94 24.46 10.77
C LEU A 259 9.17 24.83 9.94
N PRO A 260 9.99 25.80 10.37
CA PRO A 260 11.30 26.02 9.78
C PRO A 260 12.31 25.03 10.34
N ASP A 261 13.11 24.39 9.47
CA ASP A 261 14.26 23.58 9.87
C ASP A 261 15.31 23.60 8.75
N ASP A 262 16.60 23.55 9.08
CA ASP A 262 17.70 23.54 8.11
C ASP A 262 17.71 22.29 7.23
N ASP A 263 17.28 21.15 7.76
CA ASP A 263 17.08 19.90 7.03
C ASP A 263 15.61 19.45 7.14
N ILE A 264 14.92 19.38 6.01
CA ILE A 264 13.51 18.93 5.93
C ILE A 264 13.30 17.57 6.64
N VAL A 265 14.25 16.65 6.47
CA VAL A 265 14.16 15.33 7.11
C VAL A 265 14.29 15.44 8.62
N GLU A 266 15.19 16.29 9.09
CA GLU A 266 15.38 16.52 10.53
C GLU A 266 14.14 17.14 11.15
N GLY A 267 13.57 18.17 10.52
CA GLY A 267 12.33 18.80 10.97
C GLY A 267 11.17 17.80 11.06
N ILE A 268 11.02 16.92 10.05
CA ILE A 268 10.01 15.85 10.07
C ILE A 268 10.29 14.85 11.20
N VAL A 269 11.54 14.42 11.40
CA VAL A 269 11.93 13.43 12.41
C VAL A 269 11.72 13.98 13.84
N LYS A 270 12.05 15.24 14.08
CA LYS A 270 11.80 15.92 15.37
C LYS A 270 10.31 15.92 15.70
N GLU A 271 9.46 16.26 14.73
CA GLU A 271 8.00 16.27 14.95
C GLU A 271 7.44 14.86 15.07
N ALA A 272 7.95 13.90 14.27
CA ALA A 272 7.56 12.50 14.34
C ALA A 272 7.80 11.88 15.73
N ALA A 273 8.79 12.34 16.48
CA ALA A 273 9.05 11.85 17.84
C ALA A 273 7.90 12.09 18.83
N LYS A 274 7.01 13.05 18.54
CA LYS A 274 5.82 13.39 19.32
C LYS A 274 4.56 12.62 18.87
N GLN A 275 4.69 11.82 17.82
CA GLN A 275 3.60 11.14 17.15
C GLN A 275 3.67 9.61 17.34
N ASP A 276 2.66 8.88 16.88
CA ASP A 276 2.62 7.42 16.90
C ASP A 276 2.82 6.81 15.51
N LEU A 277 2.37 7.52 14.47
CA LEU A 277 2.45 7.10 13.06
C LEU A 277 2.81 8.30 12.18
N VAL A 278 3.69 8.08 11.22
CA VAL A 278 3.93 9.00 10.10
C VAL A 278 3.41 8.36 8.83
N VAL A 279 2.58 9.07 8.06
CA VAL A 279 2.15 8.67 6.73
C VAL A 279 2.69 9.68 5.72
N ILE A 280 3.61 9.25 4.87
CA ILE A 280 4.33 10.15 3.98
C ILE A 280 4.20 9.71 2.51
N GLY A 281 3.75 10.65 1.67
CA GLY A 281 3.70 10.45 0.22
C GLY A 281 5.10 10.42 -0.39
N THR A 282 5.33 9.52 -1.34
CA THR A 282 6.58 9.50 -2.08
C THR A 282 6.66 10.66 -3.07
N THR A 283 7.82 11.29 -3.20
CA THR A 283 8.03 12.43 -4.10
C THR A 283 8.42 11.93 -5.50
N GLY A 284 7.53 12.14 -6.50
CA GLY A 284 7.83 11.96 -7.91
C GLY A 284 7.94 10.51 -8.42
N GLU A 285 8.27 10.38 -9.71
CA GLU A 285 8.38 9.09 -10.42
C GLU A 285 9.66 8.32 -10.03
N ARG A 286 10.64 8.98 -9.45
CA ARG A 286 12.01 8.48 -9.28
C ARG A 286 12.26 7.61 -8.05
N LEU A 287 11.30 7.45 -7.13
CA LEU A 287 11.56 6.74 -5.87
C LEU A 287 11.91 5.27 -6.08
N PHE A 288 11.53 4.69 -7.24
CA PHE A 288 11.76 3.30 -7.58
C PHE A 288 12.33 3.07 -8.99
N GLU A 289 12.56 4.12 -9.80
CA GLU A 289 13.18 3.99 -11.14
C GLU A 289 14.70 3.89 -11.09
N GLN A 290 15.30 4.50 -10.07
CA GLN A 290 16.72 4.30 -9.77
C GLN A 290 16.81 4.11 -8.27
N VAL A 291 17.44 3.03 -7.84
CA VAL A 291 17.81 2.75 -6.45
C VAL A 291 18.81 3.82 -5.98
N LEU A 292 18.31 5.05 -5.82
CA LEU A 292 19.04 6.14 -5.20
C LEU A 292 18.61 6.18 -3.74
N VAL A 293 19.41 5.54 -2.91
CA VAL A 293 19.48 5.71 -1.47
C VAL A 293 19.46 7.22 -1.17
N GLY A 294 18.45 7.72 -0.42
CA GLY A 294 18.50 9.09 0.07
C GLY A 294 17.29 9.98 -0.21
N THR A 295 16.13 9.46 -0.64
CA THR A 295 14.92 10.26 -0.75
C THR A 295 14.38 10.66 0.62
N ILE A 296 13.66 11.81 0.71
CA ILE A 296 13.09 12.30 1.97
C ILE A 296 12.26 11.22 2.69
N PRO A 297 11.28 10.53 2.06
CA PRO A 297 10.50 9.49 2.75
C PRO A 297 11.34 8.34 3.30
N GLU A 298 12.35 7.90 2.55
CA GLU A 298 13.25 6.84 2.97
C GLU A 298 14.11 7.27 4.17
N ARG A 299 14.72 8.46 4.11
CA ARG A 299 15.50 9.03 5.22
C ARG A 299 14.64 9.23 6.46
N VAL A 300 13.40 9.70 6.32
CA VAL A 300 12.43 9.82 7.42
C VAL A 300 12.11 8.44 7.99
N ALA A 301 11.77 7.46 7.16
CA ALA A 301 11.46 6.11 7.61
C ALA A 301 12.64 5.45 8.35
N HIS A 302 13.87 5.80 7.96
CA HIS A 302 15.08 5.35 8.63
C HIS A 302 15.26 5.96 10.01
N ARG A 303 15.10 7.27 10.11
CA ARG A 303 15.50 8.06 11.29
C ARG A 303 14.36 8.22 12.29
N ALA A 304 13.09 8.19 11.85
CA ALA A 304 11.95 8.35 12.72
C ALA A 304 11.88 7.26 13.80
N PRO A 305 11.62 7.63 15.06
CA PRO A 305 11.51 6.69 16.18
C PRO A 305 10.17 5.95 16.23
N VAL A 306 9.24 6.30 15.33
CA VAL A 306 7.88 5.76 15.26
C VAL A 306 7.65 4.98 13.96
N THR A 307 6.51 4.31 13.85
CA THR A 307 6.12 3.61 12.62
C THR A 307 5.93 4.61 11.48
N VAL A 308 6.49 4.29 10.31
CA VAL A 308 6.38 5.13 9.11
C VAL A 308 5.76 4.32 7.97
N MET A 309 4.71 4.85 7.39
CA MET A 309 4.04 4.34 6.19
C MET A 309 4.38 5.27 5.01
N MET A 310 5.14 4.77 4.05
CA MET A 310 5.44 5.46 2.80
C MET A 310 4.44 5.03 1.75
N VAL A 311 3.82 5.97 1.04
CA VAL A 311 2.74 5.65 0.11
C VAL A 311 3.02 6.14 -1.31
N LYS A 312 2.65 5.31 -2.28
CA LYS A 312 2.75 5.57 -3.72
C LYS A 312 1.42 5.25 -4.39
N GLY A 313 0.79 6.25 -4.98
CA GLY A 313 -0.45 6.09 -5.73
C GLY A 313 -0.21 5.42 -7.08
N TYR A 314 -1.14 4.58 -7.50
CA TYR A 314 -1.13 3.94 -8.80
C TYR A 314 -1.51 4.92 -9.91
N LYS A 315 -0.63 5.08 -10.89
CA LYS A 315 -0.82 5.99 -12.05
C LYS A 315 -1.52 5.32 -13.24
N GLY A 316 -2.28 4.26 -13.04
CA GLY A 316 -3.04 3.61 -14.12
C GLY A 316 -4.11 4.54 -14.71
N PRO A 317 -4.32 4.52 -16.06
CA PRO A 317 -4.89 5.65 -16.80
C PRO A 317 -6.38 5.95 -16.54
N VAL A 318 -7.16 5.07 -15.95
CA VAL A 318 -8.61 5.29 -15.85
C VAL A 318 -9.15 5.19 -14.42
N ARG A 319 -8.70 4.23 -13.62
CA ARG A 319 -9.26 3.96 -12.28
C ARG A 319 -8.88 5.01 -11.23
N SER A 320 -7.64 5.52 -11.30
CA SER A 320 -7.17 6.56 -10.38
C SER A 320 -7.87 7.91 -10.64
N TRP A 321 -8.24 8.17 -11.90
CA TRP A 321 -8.99 9.37 -12.27
C TRP A 321 -10.44 9.31 -11.81
N ILE A 322 -11.12 8.17 -12.00
CA ILE A 322 -12.52 7.97 -11.56
C ILE A 322 -12.62 8.05 -10.04
N ARG A 323 -11.70 7.45 -9.28
CA ARG A 323 -11.72 7.45 -7.82
C ARG A 323 -11.44 8.83 -7.22
N ARG A 324 -10.59 9.65 -7.85
CA ARG A 324 -10.31 11.03 -7.42
C ARG A 324 -11.40 12.02 -7.77
N ASN A 325 -12.05 11.87 -8.92
CA ASN A 325 -13.04 12.85 -9.38
C ASN A 325 -14.50 12.49 -9.03
N PHE A 326 -14.78 11.26 -8.63
CA PHE A 326 -16.13 10.75 -8.39
C PHE A 326 -16.33 10.14 -6.99
N SER A 327 -15.43 10.37 -6.04
CA SER A 327 -15.62 9.97 -4.63
C SER A 327 -16.94 10.54 -4.04
N TRP A 328 -17.34 11.73 -4.46
CA TRP A 328 -18.61 12.34 -4.07
C TRP A 328 -19.86 11.63 -4.64
N LEU A 329 -19.76 10.96 -5.79
CA LEU A 329 -20.86 10.17 -6.35
C LEU A 329 -21.12 8.90 -5.54
N PHE A 330 -20.08 8.28 -4.99
CA PHE A 330 -20.21 7.14 -4.11
C PHE A 330 -20.80 7.55 -2.75
N ALA A 331 -20.41 8.70 -2.20
CA ALA A 331 -20.99 9.26 -0.98
C ALA A 331 -22.51 9.60 -1.13
N LEU A 332 -22.98 9.96 -2.32
CA LEU A 332 -24.40 10.17 -2.60
C LEU A 332 -25.20 8.87 -2.68
N GLY A 333 -24.59 7.78 -3.13
CA GLY A 333 -25.20 6.44 -3.16
C GLY A 333 -25.49 5.89 -1.77
N GLU A 334 -24.57 6.10 -0.80
CA GLU A 334 -24.74 5.65 0.58
C GLU A 334 -25.82 6.46 1.33
N ARG A 335 -25.93 7.77 1.10
CA ARG A 335 -27.01 8.57 1.69
C ARG A 335 -28.41 8.17 1.20
N ARG A 336 -28.55 7.66 -0.02
CA ARG A 336 -29.81 7.12 -0.55
C ARG A 336 -30.16 5.77 0.07
N ARG A 337 -29.21 4.87 0.31
CA ARG A 337 -29.45 3.57 0.95
C ARG A 337 -29.86 3.71 2.42
N ARG A 338 -29.27 4.64 3.17
CA ARG A 338 -29.68 4.89 4.58
C ARG A 338 -31.07 5.49 4.73
N ARG A 339 -31.65 6.11 3.70
CA ARG A 339 -33.04 6.63 3.70
C ARG A 339 -34.09 5.61 3.29
N GLN A 340 -33.70 4.42 2.81
CA GLN A 340 -34.64 3.35 2.43
C GLN A 340 -34.74 2.21 3.47
N VAL A 341 -33.96 2.26 4.53
CA VAL A 341 -33.92 1.25 5.63
C VAL A 341 -34.32 1.88 6.98
N GLY A 342 -34.76 3.15 6.98
CA GLY A 342 -35.28 3.82 8.18
C GLY A 342 -36.78 4.08 8.06
#